data_3f5541ba1c00e44595a44104463d634a
#
_entry.id   3f5541ba1c00e44595a44104463d634a
#
_cell.length_a   1.000
_cell.length_b   1.000
_cell.length_c   1.000
_cell.angle_alpha   90.00
_cell.angle_beta   90.00
_cell.angle_gamma   90.00
#
_symmetry.space_group_name_H-M   'P 1'
#
loop_
_entity.id
_entity.type
_entity.pdbx_description
1 polymer ?
#
loop_
_entity_poly.entity_id
_entity_poly.type
_entity_poly.pdbx_seq_one_letter_code
_entity_poly.pdbx_strand_id
1 'polypeptide(L)'
;MAASFDLIVIGAGHAGCEAAAAAANMGSKVLLITMNLQTIAQMSCNPAMGGIAKGQIIREIDALGGYSGMVSDASAIQFRMLNRSKGPAMWSPRTQNDRMLFAATWRKMLEQTKNIDFWQDTVRKLCIDTETRSISGVETGMGLTFKAKAVILTNGTFLNGQIHVGEKQIQGGRSGESASYGITEQLIEWGFESGRMKTGTPPRIDGRSINYSKTEIQHGDECPETFSYDTRHSPFLKSSEPKSQKPCFITYTNPQVHEILKTGFDRSPMFQGRIQGLGPRYCPSIEDKITRFSERERHQLFIEPEGWDTVEIYLNGFSSSLPENVQLKALQKIPGLEQAKMFHQLFIEPEGWDTVLRMMTNNGLNLSAEQVALAKSYLVQAYPEKPKAPAVLIDGPVKITMQAWSD
;
A
#
# COMPACT_ATOMS: atom_id res chain seq x y z
N MET A 1 17.97 32.77 2.27
CA MET A 1 16.89 32.89 3.27
C MET A 1 16.09 31.57 3.26
N ALA A 2 15.87 30.95 4.40
CA ALA A 2 15.02 29.77 4.45
C ALA A 2 13.59 30.16 4.02
N ALA A 3 13.02 29.39 3.08
CA ALA A 3 11.65 29.63 2.63
C ALA A 3 10.69 29.49 3.81
N SER A 4 9.73 30.41 3.95
CA SER A 4 8.73 30.39 5.00
C SER A 4 7.36 30.06 4.42
N PHE A 5 6.63 29.20 5.10
CA PHE A 5 5.30 28.72 4.74
C PHE A 5 4.30 29.03 5.84
N ASP A 6 3.02 29.08 5.51
CA ASP A 6 1.97 29.11 6.53
C ASP A 6 1.80 27.72 7.14
N LEU A 7 1.88 26.68 6.30
CA LEU A 7 1.68 25.30 6.70
C LEU A 7 2.71 24.37 6.01
N ILE A 8 3.24 23.42 6.77
CA ILE A 8 3.94 22.26 6.23
C ILE A 8 3.09 21.01 6.48
N VAL A 9 2.86 20.22 5.44
CA VAL A 9 2.22 18.90 5.53
C VAL A 9 3.28 17.82 5.30
N ILE A 10 3.42 16.91 6.26
CA ILE A 10 4.39 15.82 6.23
C ILE A 10 3.69 14.52 5.84
N GLY A 11 4.04 13.98 4.68
CA GLY A 11 3.45 12.79 4.10
C GLY A 11 2.38 13.12 3.05
N ALA A 12 2.57 12.62 1.84
CA ALA A 12 1.64 12.80 0.73
C ALA A 12 0.78 11.54 0.47
N GLY A 13 0.32 10.88 1.53
CA GLY A 13 -0.78 9.91 1.47
C GLY A 13 -2.12 10.63 1.31
N HIS A 14 -3.24 9.89 1.30
CA HIS A 14 -4.58 10.48 1.07
C HIS A 14 -4.88 11.63 2.04
N ALA A 15 -4.59 11.46 3.33
CA ALA A 15 -4.81 12.50 4.34
C ALA A 15 -3.96 13.76 4.09
N GLY A 16 -2.68 13.57 3.71
CA GLY A 16 -1.79 14.69 3.42
C GLY A 16 -2.17 15.44 2.15
N CYS A 17 -2.62 14.72 1.13
CA CYS A 17 -3.12 15.32 -0.10
C CYS A 17 -4.35 16.21 0.18
N GLU A 18 -5.32 15.72 0.95
CA GLU A 18 -6.49 16.51 1.36
C GLU A 18 -6.12 17.70 2.22
N ALA A 19 -5.24 17.51 3.20
CA ALA A 19 -4.80 18.60 4.07
C ALA A 19 -4.09 19.72 3.29
N ALA A 20 -3.21 19.34 2.36
CA ALA A 20 -2.51 20.31 1.52
C ALA A 20 -3.46 21.05 0.58
N ALA A 21 -4.36 20.33 -0.10
CA ALA A 21 -5.34 20.92 -0.99
C ALA A 21 -6.29 21.88 -0.25
N ALA A 22 -6.84 21.45 0.89
CA ALA A 22 -7.75 22.27 1.69
C ALA A 22 -7.08 23.57 2.16
N ALA A 23 -5.89 23.48 2.74
CA ALA A 23 -5.17 24.66 3.21
C ALA A 23 -4.80 25.64 2.09
N ALA A 24 -4.34 25.10 0.95
CA ALA A 24 -3.98 25.91 -0.19
C ALA A 24 -5.18 26.61 -0.84
N ASN A 25 -6.32 25.91 -0.95
CA ASN A 25 -7.58 26.50 -1.43
C ASN A 25 -8.12 27.58 -0.51
N MET A 26 -7.82 27.50 0.79
CA MET A 26 -8.11 28.55 1.77
C MET A 26 -7.12 29.74 1.73
N GLY A 27 -6.12 29.69 0.82
CA GLY A 27 -5.16 30.76 0.60
C GLY A 27 -3.84 30.65 1.38
N SER A 28 -3.63 29.58 2.13
CA SER A 28 -2.36 29.34 2.83
C SER A 28 -1.25 28.94 1.86
N LYS A 29 -0.04 29.43 2.12
CA LYS A 29 1.17 28.95 1.43
C LYS A 29 1.61 27.63 2.06
N VAL A 30 1.50 26.53 1.32
CA VAL A 30 1.70 25.15 1.80
C VAL A 30 2.96 24.54 1.23
N LEU A 31 3.75 23.86 2.06
CA LEU A 31 4.79 22.95 1.62
C LEU A 31 4.36 21.50 1.92
N LEU A 32 4.24 20.69 0.89
CA LEU A 32 3.97 19.26 1.00
C LEU A 32 5.29 18.47 0.90
N ILE A 33 5.71 17.87 2.00
CA ILE A 33 6.95 17.08 2.05
C ILE A 33 6.61 15.58 2.03
N THR A 34 7.23 14.85 1.11
CA THR A 34 7.07 13.39 1.01
C THR A 34 8.38 12.72 0.63
N MET A 35 8.57 11.49 1.05
CA MET A 35 9.79 10.72 0.76
C MET A 35 9.96 10.43 -0.74
N ASN A 36 8.84 10.30 -1.47
CA ASN A 36 8.86 9.99 -2.89
C ASN A 36 7.66 10.64 -3.59
N LEU A 37 7.93 11.59 -4.49
CA LEU A 37 6.91 12.27 -5.28
C LEU A 37 6.19 11.34 -6.27
N GLN A 38 6.79 10.21 -6.65
CA GLN A 38 6.16 9.24 -7.56
C GLN A 38 5.07 8.42 -6.86
N THR A 39 5.04 8.43 -5.52
CA THR A 39 4.10 7.65 -4.71
C THR A 39 3.06 8.51 -3.99
N ILE A 40 2.87 9.76 -4.44
CA ILE A 40 1.80 10.64 -3.94
C ILE A 40 0.45 9.91 -4.06
N ALA A 41 -0.32 9.92 -2.98
CA ALA A 41 -1.65 9.31 -2.86
C ALA A 41 -1.74 7.82 -3.28
N GLN A 42 -0.62 7.09 -3.29
CA GLN A 42 -0.63 5.68 -3.69
C GLN A 42 -1.55 4.85 -2.80
N MET A 43 -2.39 4.04 -3.42
CA MET A 43 -3.25 3.07 -2.74
C MET A 43 -2.43 1.85 -2.33
N SER A 44 -1.84 1.89 -1.14
CA SER A 44 -0.88 0.86 -0.68
C SER A 44 -1.53 -0.45 -0.27
N CYS A 45 -2.82 -0.45 0.02
CA CYS A 45 -3.56 -1.62 0.44
C CYS A 45 -4.64 -1.95 -0.60
N ASN A 46 -5.91 -1.85 -0.26
CA ASN A 46 -7.02 -2.10 -1.17
C ASN A 46 -7.13 -0.95 -2.20
N PRO A 47 -7.17 -1.23 -3.51
CA PRO A 47 -7.39 -0.21 -4.54
C PRO A 47 -8.87 0.18 -4.62
N ALA A 48 -9.45 0.58 -3.49
CA ALA A 48 -10.85 0.96 -3.38
C ALA A 48 -11.05 2.14 -2.44
N MET A 49 -12.01 2.98 -2.76
CA MET A 49 -12.44 4.10 -1.92
C MET A 49 -13.85 3.88 -1.38
N GLY A 50 -14.12 4.39 -0.18
CA GLY A 50 -15.42 4.30 0.46
C GLY A 50 -15.73 2.95 1.07
N GLY A 51 -16.97 2.51 0.90
CA GLY A 51 -17.53 1.36 1.60
C GLY A 51 -18.17 1.72 2.93
N ILE A 52 -18.56 0.70 3.70
CA ILE A 52 -19.33 0.89 4.94
C ILE A 52 -18.63 1.86 5.90
N ALA A 53 -19.35 2.86 6.36
CA ALA A 53 -18.93 3.97 7.23
C ALA A 53 -17.87 4.91 6.62
N LYS A 54 -17.28 4.59 5.48
CA LYS A 54 -16.25 5.41 4.82
C LYS A 54 -16.81 6.22 3.64
N GLY A 55 -17.76 5.64 2.91
CA GLY A 55 -18.36 6.29 1.74
C GLY A 55 -19.06 7.60 2.09
N GLN A 56 -19.75 7.66 3.23
CA GLN A 56 -20.38 8.87 3.74
C GLN A 56 -19.34 9.96 4.02
N ILE A 57 -18.25 9.61 4.69
CA ILE A 57 -17.18 10.56 5.02
C ILE A 57 -16.54 11.15 3.76
N ILE A 58 -16.34 10.34 2.71
CA ILE A 58 -15.81 10.83 1.43
C ILE A 58 -16.76 11.87 0.81
N ARG A 59 -18.08 11.64 0.86
CA ARG A 59 -19.07 12.61 0.39
C ARG A 59 -19.09 13.89 1.23
N GLU A 60 -18.90 13.79 2.54
CA GLU A 60 -18.77 14.95 3.42
C GLU A 60 -17.51 15.77 3.10
N ILE A 61 -16.38 15.10 2.86
CA ILE A 61 -15.12 15.72 2.43
C ILE A 61 -15.32 16.45 1.09
N ASP A 62 -15.98 15.82 0.12
CA ASP A 62 -16.28 16.41 -1.18
C ASP A 62 -17.16 17.66 -1.04
N ALA A 63 -18.21 17.60 -0.20
CA ALA A 63 -19.07 18.74 0.08
C ALA A 63 -18.33 19.93 0.70
N LEU A 64 -17.23 19.69 1.41
CA LEU A 64 -16.33 20.71 1.97
C LEU A 64 -15.25 21.18 0.97
N GLY A 65 -15.26 20.69 -0.27
CA GLY A 65 -14.31 21.06 -1.30
C GLY A 65 -13.06 20.18 -1.37
N GLY A 66 -13.07 19.00 -0.73
CA GLY A 66 -11.99 18.01 -0.85
C GLY A 66 -11.96 17.32 -2.21
N TYR A 67 -10.86 16.68 -2.52
CA TYR A 67 -10.60 16.10 -3.84
C TYR A 67 -10.78 14.59 -3.92
N SER A 68 -10.84 13.89 -2.78
CA SER A 68 -10.94 12.41 -2.75
C SER A 68 -12.13 11.87 -3.52
N GLY A 69 -13.29 12.55 -3.47
CA GLY A 69 -14.48 12.17 -4.23
C GLY A 69 -14.23 12.21 -5.74
N MET A 70 -13.77 13.36 -6.23
CA MET A 70 -13.46 13.57 -7.66
C MET A 70 -12.40 12.61 -8.18
N VAL A 71 -11.32 12.40 -7.42
CA VAL A 71 -10.24 11.48 -7.81
C VAL A 71 -10.71 10.04 -7.82
N SER A 72 -11.55 9.66 -6.84
CA SER A 72 -12.15 8.33 -6.79
C SER A 72 -13.01 8.07 -8.01
N ASP A 73 -13.83 9.03 -8.39
CA ASP A 73 -14.68 8.92 -9.59
C ASP A 73 -13.85 8.87 -10.87
N ALA A 74 -12.83 9.73 -11.01
CA ALA A 74 -11.98 9.79 -12.20
C ALA A 74 -11.20 8.49 -12.46
N SER A 75 -10.86 7.77 -11.40
CA SER A 75 -10.09 6.52 -11.47
C SER A 75 -10.92 5.25 -11.26
N ALA A 76 -12.25 5.38 -11.15
CA ALA A 76 -13.13 4.26 -10.88
C ALA A 76 -13.12 3.23 -12.03
N ILE A 77 -13.04 1.95 -11.65
CA ILE A 77 -13.20 0.81 -12.55
C ILE A 77 -14.50 0.04 -12.26
N GLN A 78 -15.04 0.19 -11.05
CA GLN A 78 -16.35 -0.32 -10.66
C GLN A 78 -16.94 0.57 -9.57
N PHE A 79 -18.26 0.76 -9.61
CA PHE A 79 -19.01 1.45 -8.57
C PHE A 79 -20.08 0.53 -7.98
N ARG A 80 -20.27 0.60 -6.65
CA ARG A 80 -21.37 -0.07 -5.94
C ARG A 80 -21.85 0.78 -4.78
N MET A 81 -23.17 0.88 -4.64
CA MET A 81 -23.81 1.40 -3.44
C MET A 81 -24.07 0.26 -2.46
N LEU A 82 -23.28 0.20 -1.39
CA LEU A 82 -23.43 -0.81 -0.34
C LEU A 82 -24.60 -0.46 0.60
N ASN A 83 -25.14 -1.47 1.27
CA ASN A 83 -26.22 -1.33 2.26
C ASN A 83 -27.54 -0.73 1.72
N ARG A 84 -27.86 -0.87 0.44
CA ARG A 84 -29.14 -0.38 -0.11
C ARG A 84 -30.35 -0.89 0.66
N SER A 85 -30.33 -2.14 1.15
CA SER A 85 -31.40 -2.75 1.95
C SER A 85 -31.56 -2.16 3.35
N LYS A 86 -30.61 -1.37 3.82
CA LYS A 86 -30.60 -0.78 5.18
C LYS A 86 -31.22 0.63 5.24
N GLY A 87 -31.61 1.18 4.11
CA GLY A 87 -32.15 2.52 3.96
C GLY A 87 -31.10 3.60 3.69
N PRO A 88 -31.53 4.79 3.21
CA PRO A 88 -30.65 5.83 2.68
C PRO A 88 -29.55 6.31 3.64
N ALA A 89 -29.82 6.38 4.94
CA ALA A 89 -28.83 6.79 5.95
C ALA A 89 -27.64 5.82 6.05
N MET A 90 -27.83 4.58 5.61
CA MET A 90 -26.79 3.54 5.64
C MET A 90 -26.15 3.30 4.26
N TRP A 91 -26.62 3.94 3.22
CA TRP A 91 -26.06 3.81 1.89
C TRP A 91 -24.61 4.26 1.90
N SER A 92 -23.75 3.40 1.41
CA SER A 92 -22.31 3.59 1.45
C SER A 92 -21.72 3.40 0.06
N PRO A 93 -21.42 4.49 -0.67
CA PRO A 93 -20.79 4.40 -1.97
C PRO A 93 -19.39 3.78 -1.83
N ARG A 94 -19.05 2.93 -2.79
CA ARG A 94 -17.74 2.29 -2.92
C ARG A 94 -17.32 2.23 -4.38
N THR A 95 -16.11 2.68 -4.66
CA THR A 95 -15.48 2.44 -5.96
C THR A 95 -14.32 1.46 -5.80
N GLN A 96 -14.18 0.56 -6.77
CA GLN A 96 -12.90 -0.06 -7.07
C GLN A 96 -12.18 0.87 -8.02
N ASN A 97 -10.89 1.12 -7.79
CA ASN A 97 -10.15 2.14 -8.52
C ASN A 97 -8.95 1.54 -9.26
N ASP A 98 -8.60 2.15 -10.36
CA ASP A 98 -7.28 1.99 -10.96
C ASP A 98 -6.25 2.69 -10.08
N ARG A 99 -5.38 1.91 -9.44
CA ARG A 99 -4.40 2.39 -8.47
C ARG A 99 -3.41 3.40 -9.07
N MET A 100 -2.98 3.16 -10.30
CA MET A 100 -2.03 4.03 -11.00
C MET A 100 -2.71 5.36 -11.39
N LEU A 101 -3.90 5.26 -11.96
CA LEU A 101 -4.69 6.42 -12.37
C LEU A 101 -5.10 7.26 -11.17
N PHE A 102 -5.44 6.65 -10.04
CA PHE A 102 -5.78 7.34 -8.80
C PHE A 102 -4.61 8.23 -8.32
N ALA A 103 -3.41 7.66 -8.22
CA ALA A 103 -2.23 8.39 -7.81
C ALA A 103 -1.85 9.51 -8.82
N ALA A 104 -1.90 9.21 -10.12
CA ALA A 104 -1.63 10.19 -11.17
C ALA A 104 -2.64 11.35 -11.16
N THR A 105 -3.92 11.05 -10.95
CA THR A 105 -4.98 12.07 -10.87
C THR A 105 -4.79 12.97 -9.64
N TRP A 106 -4.51 12.40 -8.47
CA TRP A 106 -4.19 13.17 -7.27
C TRP A 106 -3.01 14.12 -7.50
N ARG A 107 -1.91 13.56 -8.01
CA ARG A 107 -0.71 14.36 -8.28
C ARG A 107 -1.01 15.52 -9.23
N LYS A 108 -1.70 15.25 -10.34
CA LYS A 108 -2.11 16.29 -11.29
C LYS A 108 -2.96 17.39 -10.64
N MET A 109 -3.94 17.02 -9.79
CA MET A 109 -4.79 17.99 -9.11
C MET A 109 -4.00 18.86 -8.14
N LEU A 110 -3.09 18.25 -7.37
CA LEU A 110 -2.25 19.00 -6.44
C LEU A 110 -1.27 19.95 -7.18
N GLU A 111 -0.66 19.51 -8.27
CA GLU A 111 0.22 20.34 -9.10
C GLU A 111 -0.52 21.51 -9.77
N GLN A 112 -1.82 21.38 -10.00
CA GLN A 112 -2.69 22.44 -10.51
C GLN A 112 -3.25 23.37 -9.43
N THR A 113 -3.16 22.97 -8.16
CA THR A 113 -3.63 23.77 -7.02
C THR A 113 -2.60 24.85 -6.69
N LYS A 114 -3.03 26.13 -6.72
CA LYS A 114 -2.16 27.26 -6.35
C LYS A 114 -1.71 27.14 -4.89
N ASN A 115 -0.61 27.75 -4.57
CA ASN A 115 -0.06 27.86 -3.19
C ASN A 115 0.48 26.55 -2.61
N ILE A 116 0.66 25.48 -3.38
CA ILE A 116 1.32 24.25 -2.94
C ILE A 116 2.72 24.18 -3.57
N ASP A 117 3.74 24.13 -2.72
CA ASP A 117 5.08 23.75 -3.08
C ASP A 117 5.35 22.29 -2.66
N PHE A 118 6.18 21.58 -3.40
CA PHE A 118 6.53 20.18 -3.14
C PHE A 118 7.99 20.03 -2.75
N TRP A 119 8.27 19.13 -1.80
CA TRP A 119 9.64 18.78 -1.46
C TRP A 119 9.78 17.27 -1.27
N GLN A 120 10.77 16.68 -1.92
CA GLN A 120 11.05 15.26 -1.78
C GLN A 120 12.17 15.04 -0.78
N ASP A 121 11.80 14.64 0.44
CA ASP A 121 12.70 14.23 1.50
C ASP A 121 11.91 13.56 2.65
N THR A 122 12.62 12.98 3.61
CA THR A 122 12.04 12.58 4.91
C THR A 122 12.11 13.76 5.87
N VAL A 123 11.12 13.88 6.77
CA VAL A 123 11.24 14.79 7.92
C VAL A 123 11.67 13.98 9.13
N ARG A 124 12.71 14.43 9.80
CA ARG A 124 13.30 13.77 10.98
C ARG A 124 13.06 14.52 12.28
N LYS A 125 12.81 15.82 12.20
CA LYS A 125 12.69 16.63 13.39
C LYS A 125 11.65 17.76 13.20
N LEU A 126 10.86 17.99 14.23
CA LEU A 126 10.02 19.18 14.37
C LEU A 126 10.84 20.26 15.07
N CYS A 127 10.89 21.46 14.52
CA CYS A 127 11.57 22.59 15.11
C CYS A 127 10.61 23.33 16.02
N ILE A 128 11.03 23.63 17.25
CA ILE A 128 10.29 24.41 18.25
C ILE A 128 11.04 25.67 18.55
N ASP A 129 10.34 26.76 18.65
CA ASP A 129 10.78 27.97 19.31
C ASP A 129 10.77 27.73 20.82
N THR A 130 11.94 27.83 21.45
CA THR A 130 12.12 27.49 22.86
C THR A 130 11.51 28.52 23.82
N GLU A 131 11.32 29.76 23.39
CA GLU A 131 10.74 30.85 24.20
C GLU A 131 9.20 30.72 24.21
N THR A 132 8.62 30.57 23.05
CA THR A 132 7.15 30.50 22.90
C THR A 132 6.59 29.08 23.02
N ARG A 133 7.45 28.03 22.98
CA ARG A 133 7.07 26.62 22.93
C ARG A 133 6.16 26.29 21.76
N SER A 134 6.28 27.05 20.68
CA SER A 134 5.47 26.90 19.47
C SER A 134 6.28 26.21 18.38
N ILE A 135 5.58 25.50 17.46
CA ILE A 135 6.21 24.96 16.26
C ILE A 135 6.78 26.11 15.41
N SER A 136 8.00 25.99 14.92
CA SER A 136 8.66 26.98 14.06
C SER A 136 9.01 26.41 12.68
N GLY A 137 8.90 25.11 12.47
CA GLY A 137 9.18 24.45 11.21
C GLY A 137 9.57 23.00 11.36
N VAL A 138 10.32 22.50 10.37
CA VAL A 138 10.79 21.12 10.32
C VAL A 138 12.23 21.03 9.80
N GLU A 139 12.95 19.99 10.20
CA GLU A 139 14.25 19.60 9.65
C GLU A 139 14.11 18.30 8.87
N THR A 140 14.65 18.28 7.66
CA THR A 140 14.59 17.11 6.78
C THR A 140 15.77 16.16 6.97
N GLY A 141 15.68 15.00 6.34
CA GLY A 141 16.73 13.98 6.35
C GLY A 141 18.06 14.45 5.75
N MET A 142 18.01 15.38 4.79
CA MET A 142 19.17 16.03 4.19
C MET A 142 19.71 17.21 5.02
N GLY A 143 19.12 17.49 6.18
CA GLY A 143 19.55 18.57 7.07
C GLY A 143 19.04 19.95 6.68
N LEU A 144 18.05 20.05 5.78
CA LEU A 144 17.43 21.31 5.41
C LEU A 144 16.33 21.68 6.41
N THR A 145 16.27 22.97 6.75
CA THR A 145 15.23 23.49 7.64
C THR A 145 14.25 24.35 6.86
N PHE A 146 12.96 24.03 6.98
CA PHE A 146 11.87 24.84 6.47
C PHE A 146 11.08 25.45 7.62
N LYS A 147 10.80 26.75 7.53
CA LYS A 147 10.01 27.48 8.55
C LYS A 147 8.53 27.44 8.21
N ALA A 148 7.68 27.25 9.23
CA ALA A 148 6.24 27.30 9.09
C ALA A 148 5.56 27.74 10.38
N LYS A 149 4.34 28.30 10.26
CA LYS A 149 3.49 28.66 11.41
C LYS A 149 2.81 27.43 12.02
N ALA A 150 2.54 26.41 11.21
CA ALA A 150 1.93 25.15 11.63
C ALA A 150 2.47 23.96 10.83
N VAL A 151 2.37 22.76 11.43
CA VAL A 151 2.77 21.49 10.81
C VAL A 151 1.66 20.47 10.99
N ILE A 152 1.29 19.78 9.93
CA ILE A 152 0.36 18.65 9.95
C ILE A 152 1.14 17.35 9.69
N LEU A 153 1.01 16.39 10.60
CA LEU A 153 1.60 15.07 10.49
C LEU A 153 0.61 14.08 9.87
N THR A 154 0.93 13.53 8.70
CA THR A 154 0.12 12.52 8.01
C THR A 154 0.98 11.32 7.58
N ASN A 155 1.81 10.85 8.50
CA ASN A 155 2.90 9.89 8.24
C ASN A 155 2.43 8.46 7.88
N GLY A 156 1.14 8.14 7.99
CA GLY A 156 0.59 6.84 7.65
C GLY A 156 1.26 5.69 8.42
N THR A 157 1.82 4.73 7.69
CA THR A 157 2.48 3.54 8.25
C THR A 157 4.00 3.70 8.39
N PHE A 158 4.55 4.89 8.18
CA PHE A 158 6.00 5.07 8.03
C PHE A 158 6.73 5.41 9.33
N LEU A 159 6.09 6.07 10.33
CA LEU A 159 6.75 6.37 11.60
C LEU A 159 7.12 5.08 12.33
N ASN A 160 8.40 4.83 12.47
CA ASN A 160 8.96 3.61 13.06
C ASN A 160 8.31 2.35 12.47
N GLY A 161 8.00 2.40 11.16
CA GLY A 161 7.26 1.38 10.44
C GLY A 161 7.99 0.04 10.43
N GLN A 162 7.25 -1.05 10.60
CA GLN A 162 7.78 -2.40 10.60
C GLN A 162 6.85 -3.35 9.85
N ILE A 163 7.41 -4.05 8.88
CA ILE A 163 6.69 -5.05 8.07
C ILE A 163 7.00 -6.43 8.64
N HIS A 164 5.96 -7.24 8.81
CA HIS A 164 6.05 -8.60 9.32
C HIS A 164 5.54 -9.60 8.27
N VAL A 165 6.39 -10.60 7.94
CA VAL A 165 6.03 -11.73 7.08
C VAL A 165 6.62 -13.00 7.72
N GLY A 166 5.78 -13.77 8.41
CA GLY A 166 6.23 -14.88 9.24
C GLY A 166 7.26 -14.43 10.27
N GLU A 167 8.40 -15.07 10.31
CA GLU A 167 9.51 -14.76 11.22
C GLU A 167 10.30 -13.51 10.82
N LYS A 168 10.13 -13.04 9.59
CA LYS A 168 10.87 -11.89 9.07
C LYS A 168 10.28 -10.57 9.56
N GLN A 169 11.17 -9.69 9.98
CA GLN A 169 10.87 -8.32 10.35
C GLN A 169 11.73 -7.39 9.48
N ILE A 170 11.08 -6.50 8.75
CA ILE A 170 11.75 -5.55 7.84
C ILE A 170 11.33 -4.16 8.28
N GLN A 171 12.31 -3.28 8.49
CA GLN A 171 12.04 -1.87 8.76
C GLN A 171 11.54 -1.19 7.50
N GLY A 172 10.31 -0.72 7.53
CA GLY A 172 9.68 -0.07 6.38
C GLY A 172 8.24 0.29 6.64
N GLY A 173 7.75 1.31 5.99
CA GLY A 173 6.34 1.70 6.02
C GLY A 173 5.52 1.02 4.93
N ARG A 174 6.19 0.59 3.85
CA ARG A 174 5.64 -0.14 2.71
C ARG A 174 6.75 -0.98 2.09
N SER A 175 6.40 -2.05 1.36
CA SER A 175 7.37 -2.90 0.68
C SER A 175 8.25 -2.06 -0.25
N GLY A 176 9.58 -2.19 -0.09
CA GLY A 176 10.57 -1.42 -0.85
C GLY A 176 10.78 0.02 -0.38
N GLU A 177 10.10 0.49 0.66
CA GLU A 177 10.26 1.85 1.18
C GLU A 177 10.63 1.85 2.67
N SER A 178 11.66 2.62 3.01
CA SER A 178 12.21 2.71 4.37
C SER A 178 11.22 3.33 5.37
N ALA A 179 11.36 2.99 6.64
CA ALA A 179 10.67 3.66 7.72
C ALA A 179 11.23 5.07 7.97
N SER A 180 10.43 5.94 8.57
CA SER A 180 10.82 7.28 9.03
C SER A 180 11.00 7.28 10.55
N TYR A 181 12.07 7.87 11.04
CA TYR A 181 12.45 7.91 12.45
C TYR A 181 12.64 9.35 12.91
N GLY A 182 12.61 9.57 14.23
CA GLY A 182 12.91 10.83 14.89
C GLY A 182 11.66 11.58 15.38
N ILE A 183 10.59 11.59 14.62
CA ILE A 183 9.34 12.30 14.99
C ILE A 183 8.64 11.63 16.18
N THR A 184 8.54 10.30 16.18
CA THR A 184 7.87 9.57 17.28
C THR A 184 8.60 9.78 18.60
N GLU A 185 9.92 9.66 18.59
CA GLU A 185 10.78 9.86 19.75
C GLU A 185 10.60 11.26 20.31
N GLN A 186 10.63 12.27 19.45
CA GLN A 186 10.46 13.67 19.83
C GLN A 186 9.07 13.95 20.42
N LEU A 187 8.02 13.37 19.87
CA LEU A 187 6.66 13.50 20.43
C LEU A 187 6.56 12.87 21.83
N ILE A 188 7.20 11.71 22.03
CA ILE A 188 7.25 11.04 23.35
C ILE A 188 8.02 11.92 24.35
N GLU A 189 9.15 12.50 23.97
CA GLU A 189 9.92 13.44 24.81
C GLU A 189 9.08 14.67 25.21
N TRP A 190 8.12 15.08 24.38
CA TRP A 190 7.21 16.18 24.68
C TRP A 190 5.98 15.76 25.48
N GLY A 191 5.89 14.50 25.89
CA GLY A 191 4.84 13.97 26.74
C GLY A 191 3.60 13.45 25.99
N PHE A 192 3.66 13.28 24.65
CA PHE A 192 2.59 12.62 23.92
C PHE A 192 2.64 11.10 24.13
N GLU A 193 1.49 10.52 24.40
CA GLU A 193 1.37 9.07 24.41
C GLU A 193 1.50 8.50 23.00
N SER A 194 2.33 7.47 22.86
CA SER A 194 2.52 6.77 21.59
C SER A 194 2.16 5.31 21.71
N GLY A 195 1.50 4.77 20.69
CA GLY A 195 1.15 3.36 20.60
C GLY A 195 1.38 2.82 19.19
N ARG A 196 1.51 1.52 19.08
CA ARG A 196 1.63 0.86 17.79
C ARG A 196 0.27 0.36 17.30
N MET A 197 0.01 0.59 16.01
CA MET A 197 -1.17 0.04 15.33
C MET A 197 -0.73 -1.03 14.32
N LYS A 198 -1.51 -2.10 14.24
CA LYS A 198 -1.33 -3.16 13.26
C LYS A 198 -2.28 -2.97 12.09
N THR A 199 -1.78 -3.06 10.87
CA THR A 199 -2.58 -3.24 9.66
C THR A 199 -2.05 -4.44 8.89
N GLY A 200 -2.88 -5.05 8.02
CA GLY A 200 -2.49 -6.19 7.20
C GLY A 200 -2.83 -5.94 5.73
N THR A 201 -2.08 -6.58 4.85
CA THR A 201 -2.38 -6.63 3.42
C THR A 201 -2.34 -8.07 2.93
N PRO A 202 -3.20 -8.46 1.98
CA PRO A 202 -3.12 -9.76 1.34
C PRO A 202 -2.01 -9.78 0.28
N PRO A 203 -1.57 -10.96 -0.16
CA PRO A 203 -0.72 -11.09 -1.32
C PRO A 203 -1.42 -10.57 -2.58
N ARG A 204 -0.63 -10.05 -3.52
CA ARG A 204 -1.09 -9.78 -4.88
C ARG A 204 -0.95 -11.04 -5.70
N ILE A 205 -1.93 -11.28 -6.56
CA ILE A 205 -2.00 -12.48 -7.40
C ILE A 205 -1.94 -12.06 -8.86
N ASP A 206 -1.23 -12.85 -9.66
CA ASP A 206 -1.28 -12.73 -11.13
C ASP A 206 -2.64 -13.21 -11.65
N GLY A 207 -3.46 -12.30 -12.11
CA GLY A 207 -4.80 -12.57 -12.62
C GLY A 207 -4.85 -13.57 -13.79
N ARG A 208 -3.74 -13.75 -14.52
CA ARG A 208 -3.61 -14.74 -15.57
C ARG A 208 -3.52 -16.17 -15.04
N SER A 209 -3.21 -16.32 -13.74
CA SER A 209 -3.14 -17.62 -13.06
C SER A 209 -4.45 -18.01 -12.37
N ILE A 210 -5.51 -17.20 -12.50
CA ILE A 210 -6.81 -17.41 -11.87
C ILE A 210 -7.76 -18.12 -12.86
N ASN A 211 -8.42 -19.16 -12.38
CA ASN A 211 -9.52 -19.79 -13.12
C ASN A 211 -10.84 -19.13 -12.72
N TYR A 212 -11.22 -18.09 -13.43
CA TYR A 212 -12.45 -17.31 -13.15
C TYR A 212 -13.75 -18.13 -13.29
N SER A 213 -13.74 -19.25 -14.05
CA SER A 213 -14.94 -20.09 -14.19
C SER A 213 -15.36 -20.81 -12.89
N LYS A 214 -14.48 -20.86 -11.90
CA LYS A 214 -14.74 -21.41 -10.56
C LYS A 214 -15.06 -20.34 -9.51
N THR A 215 -15.30 -19.11 -9.94
CA THR A 215 -15.59 -17.98 -9.06
C THR A 215 -16.95 -17.38 -9.41
N GLU A 216 -17.53 -16.64 -8.46
CA GLU A 216 -18.79 -15.93 -8.67
C GLU A 216 -18.48 -14.52 -9.19
N ILE A 217 -19.09 -14.12 -10.31
CA ILE A 217 -18.92 -12.77 -10.83
C ILE A 217 -19.68 -11.75 -9.97
N GLN A 218 -19.03 -10.62 -9.67
CA GLN A 218 -19.65 -9.49 -8.98
C GLN A 218 -19.60 -8.25 -9.86
N HIS A 219 -20.74 -7.95 -10.48
CA HIS A 219 -20.90 -6.73 -11.27
C HIS A 219 -20.97 -5.48 -10.41
N GLY A 220 -20.63 -4.34 -10.98
CA GLY A 220 -20.98 -3.03 -10.45
C GLY A 220 -22.48 -2.76 -10.56
N ASP A 221 -22.93 -1.66 -9.97
CA ASP A 221 -24.32 -1.23 -10.09
C ASP A 221 -24.64 -0.87 -11.56
N GLU A 222 -25.80 -1.27 -12.07
CA GLU A 222 -26.24 -0.97 -13.43
C GLU A 222 -26.32 0.54 -13.69
N CYS A 223 -26.77 1.28 -12.69
CA CYS A 223 -26.79 2.74 -12.69
C CYS A 223 -25.76 3.25 -11.69
N PRO A 224 -24.49 3.39 -12.08
CA PRO A 224 -23.45 3.87 -11.18
C PRO A 224 -23.69 5.33 -10.80
N GLU A 225 -23.55 5.61 -9.52
CA GLU A 225 -23.51 6.97 -8.98
C GLU A 225 -22.06 7.46 -8.88
N THR A 226 -21.86 8.63 -8.30
CA THR A 226 -20.55 9.22 -8.05
C THR A 226 -20.34 9.49 -6.56
N PHE A 227 -19.09 9.59 -6.12
CA PHE A 227 -18.77 10.16 -4.82
C PHE A 227 -18.94 11.66 -4.84
N SER A 228 -18.37 12.30 -5.86
CA SER A 228 -18.41 13.74 -6.00
C SER A 228 -19.78 14.24 -6.48
N TYR A 229 -20.15 15.40 -5.97
CA TYR A 229 -21.27 16.18 -6.53
C TYR A 229 -20.94 16.71 -7.93
N ASP A 230 -19.63 16.78 -8.28
CA ASP A 230 -19.19 17.06 -9.64
C ASP A 230 -19.07 15.76 -10.46
N THR A 231 -20.14 15.41 -11.15
CA THR A 231 -20.26 14.17 -11.93
C THR A 231 -19.37 14.09 -13.17
N ARG A 232 -18.76 15.22 -13.59
CA ARG A 232 -17.91 15.30 -14.79
C ARG A 232 -16.67 14.40 -14.76
N HIS A 233 -16.25 14.00 -13.59
CA HIS A 233 -15.06 13.17 -13.39
C HIS A 233 -15.30 11.68 -13.64
N SER A 234 -16.53 11.20 -13.52
CA SER A 234 -16.84 9.77 -13.66
C SER A 234 -16.70 9.27 -15.10
N PRO A 235 -15.94 8.19 -15.34
CA PRO A 235 -15.83 7.56 -16.65
C PRO A 235 -17.13 6.87 -17.09
N PHE A 236 -18.03 6.58 -16.15
CA PHE A 236 -19.28 5.88 -16.42
C PHE A 236 -20.41 6.81 -16.88
N LEU A 237 -20.30 8.10 -16.58
CA LEU A 237 -21.34 9.10 -16.85
C LEU A 237 -20.98 10.05 -18.01
N LYS A 238 -19.85 9.86 -18.67
CA LYS A 238 -19.48 10.65 -19.84
C LYS A 238 -20.42 10.38 -20.99
N SER A 239 -21.04 11.43 -21.50
CA SER A 239 -22.13 11.36 -22.49
C SER A 239 -21.73 10.81 -23.86
N SER A 240 -20.46 10.84 -24.24
CA SER A 240 -20.02 10.42 -25.58
C SER A 240 -19.64 8.93 -25.66
N GLU A 241 -18.99 8.37 -24.64
CA GLU A 241 -18.60 6.95 -24.58
C GLU A 241 -18.43 6.51 -23.12
N PRO A 242 -19.51 6.10 -22.42
CA PRO A 242 -19.41 5.61 -21.06
C PRO A 242 -18.61 4.29 -21.04
N LYS A 243 -17.60 4.21 -20.17
CA LYS A 243 -16.83 2.97 -20.00
C LYS A 243 -17.70 1.91 -19.31
N SER A 244 -17.65 0.69 -19.81
CA SER A 244 -18.21 -0.47 -19.10
C SER A 244 -17.41 -0.74 -17.83
N GLN A 245 -18.11 -1.05 -16.73
CA GLN A 245 -17.47 -1.38 -15.47
C GLN A 245 -16.76 -2.74 -15.54
N LYS A 246 -15.57 -2.83 -14.91
CA LYS A 246 -14.83 -4.09 -14.78
C LYS A 246 -15.39 -4.88 -13.59
N PRO A 247 -15.75 -6.17 -13.73
CA PRO A 247 -16.26 -6.94 -12.62
C PRO A 247 -15.17 -7.28 -11.60
N CYS A 248 -15.57 -7.43 -10.35
CA CYS A 248 -14.84 -8.18 -9.34
C CYS A 248 -15.37 -9.63 -9.32
N PHE A 249 -14.67 -10.51 -8.58
CA PHE A 249 -15.12 -11.90 -8.44
C PHE A 249 -15.08 -12.31 -6.98
N ILE A 250 -15.88 -13.32 -6.63
CA ILE A 250 -15.97 -13.84 -5.26
C ILE A 250 -15.54 -15.30 -5.27
N THR A 251 -14.78 -15.66 -4.25
CA THR A 251 -14.45 -17.04 -3.92
C THR A 251 -14.48 -17.23 -2.39
N TYR A 252 -14.21 -18.42 -1.92
CA TYR A 252 -14.31 -18.74 -0.49
C TYR A 252 -13.14 -19.61 -0.04
N THR A 253 -12.71 -19.43 1.19
CA THR A 253 -11.88 -20.42 1.87
C THR A 253 -12.68 -21.69 2.12
N ASN A 254 -12.01 -22.76 2.55
CA ASN A 254 -12.61 -24.04 2.92
C ASN A 254 -11.81 -24.64 4.11
N PRO A 255 -12.28 -25.74 4.71
CA PRO A 255 -11.59 -26.35 5.85
C PRO A 255 -10.12 -26.73 5.56
N GLN A 256 -9.81 -27.19 4.33
CA GLN A 256 -8.43 -27.52 3.97
C GLN A 256 -7.52 -26.28 3.97
N VAL A 257 -8.03 -25.13 3.49
CA VAL A 257 -7.34 -23.84 3.56
C VAL A 257 -7.07 -23.46 5.01
N HIS A 258 -8.07 -23.61 5.89
CA HIS A 258 -7.93 -23.27 7.30
C HIS A 258 -6.87 -24.13 7.99
N GLU A 259 -6.84 -25.44 7.74
CA GLU A 259 -5.82 -26.33 8.31
C GLU A 259 -4.41 -25.96 7.83
N ILE A 260 -4.22 -25.62 6.54
CA ILE A 260 -2.93 -25.18 6.03
C ILE A 260 -2.50 -23.86 6.71
N LEU A 261 -3.41 -22.89 6.88
CA LEU A 261 -3.08 -21.63 7.53
C LEU A 261 -2.68 -21.83 9.00
N LYS A 262 -3.36 -22.74 9.72
CA LYS A 262 -3.01 -23.09 11.10
C LYS A 262 -1.59 -23.64 11.24
N THR A 263 -1.04 -24.33 10.24
CA THR A 263 0.36 -24.82 10.29
C THR A 263 1.41 -23.72 10.38
N GLY A 264 1.03 -22.47 10.15
CA GLY A 264 1.93 -21.33 10.27
C GLY A 264 1.72 -20.49 11.54
N PHE A 265 0.82 -20.86 12.43
CA PHE A 265 0.49 -20.05 13.60
C PHE A 265 1.63 -19.95 14.61
N ASP A 266 2.40 -21.01 14.77
CA ASP A 266 3.63 -21.05 15.57
C ASP A 266 4.72 -20.09 15.05
N ARG A 267 4.63 -19.70 13.78
CA ARG A 267 5.55 -18.78 13.08
C ARG A 267 4.92 -17.40 12.83
N SER A 268 3.67 -17.22 13.22
CA SER A 268 2.97 -15.94 13.04
C SER A 268 3.42 -14.92 14.08
N PRO A 269 3.88 -13.74 13.69
CA PRO A 269 4.27 -12.67 14.61
C PRO A 269 3.10 -12.21 15.49
N MET A 270 1.86 -12.41 15.04
CA MET A 270 0.65 -12.10 15.79
C MET A 270 0.44 -13.07 16.97
N PHE A 271 0.56 -14.38 16.74
CA PHE A 271 0.40 -15.39 17.79
C PHE A 271 1.61 -15.52 18.71
N GLN A 272 2.79 -15.11 18.24
CA GLN A 272 4.00 -15.05 19.06
C GLN A 272 4.10 -13.78 19.92
N GLY A 273 3.09 -12.90 19.90
CA GLY A 273 3.11 -11.66 20.66
C GLY A 273 4.13 -10.61 20.16
N ARG A 274 4.74 -10.83 19.01
CA ARG A 274 5.68 -9.85 18.40
C ARG A 274 4.96 -8.61 17.86
N ILE A 275 3.71 -8.77 17.42
CA ILE A 275 2.84 -7.66 17.04
C ILE A 275 2.04 -7.28 18.28
N GLN A 276 2.42 -6.21 18.95
CA GLN A 276 1.77 -5.68 20.16
C GLN A 276 0.72 -4.61 19.87
N GLY A 277 0.47 -4.30 18.60
CA GLY A 277 -0.44 -3.23 18.20
C GLY A 277 -1.91 -3.65 18.17
N LEU A 278 -2.79 -2.69 18.44
CA LEU A 278 -4.22 -2.84 18.22
C LEU A 278 -4.51 -2.86 16.71
N GLY A 279 -5.19 -3.90 16.24
CA GLY A 279 -5.68 -3.95 14.86
C GLY A 279 -6.87 -3.02 14.67
N PRO A 280 -7.00 -2.32 13.51
CA PRO A 280 -8.20 -1.56 13.21
C PRO A 280 -9.41 -2.50 13.12
N ARG A 281 -10.54 -2.05 13.64
CA ARG A 281 -11.78 -2.84 13.77
C ARG A 281 -12.24 -3.52 12.47
N TYR A 282 -11.94 -2.91 11.33
CA TYR A 282 -12.47 -3.31 10.02
C TYR A 282 -11.45 -4.00 9.10
N CYS A 283 -10.29 -4.40 9.63
CA CYS A 283 -9.28 -5.12 8.86
C CYS A 283 -8.77 -6.37 9.62
N PRO A 284 -9.66 -7.36 9.88
CA PRO A 284 -9.22 -8.61 10.48
C PRO A 284 -8.35 -9.39 9.49
N SER A 285 -7.26 -9.95 9.97
CA SER A 285 -6.47 -10.89 9.19
C SER A 285 -7.23 -12.19 8.95
N ILE A 286 -6.76 -13.00 8.00
CA ILE A 286 -7.36 -14.32 7.79
C ILE A 286 -7.16 -15.21 9.03
N GLU A 287 -6.04 -15.06 9.73
CA GLU A 287 -5.76 -15.75 11.00
C GLU A 287 -6.78 -15.36 12.06
N ASP A 288 -7.12 -14.07 12.21
CA ASP A 288 -8.15 -13.59 13.10
C ASP A 288 -9.52 -14.21 12.78
N LYS A 289 -9.85 -14.33 11.48
CA LYS A 289 -11.14 -14.88 11.04
C LYS A 289 -11.28 -16.35 11.39
N ILE A 290 -10.28 -17.17 11.07
CA ILE A 290 -10.33 -18.63 11.31
C ILE A 290 -10.17 -18.99 12.78
N THR A 291 -9.67 -18.07 13.62
CA THR A 291 -9.57 -18.26 15.07
C THR A 291 -10.85 -17.83 15.78
N ARG A 292 -11.33 -16.60 15.49
CA ARG A 292 -12.51 -16.02 16.15
C ARG A 292 -13.83 -16.60 15.69
N PHE A 293 -13.87 -17.13 14.47
CA PHE A 293 -15.05 -17.73 13.86
C PHE A 293 -14.74 -19.14 13.39
N SER A 294 -14.18 -19.93 14.29
CA SER A 294 -13.73 -21.31 14.03
C SER A 294 -14.87 -22.25 13.63
N GLU A 295 -16.12 -21.92 13.99
CA GLU A 295 -17.33 -22.63 13.60
C GLU A 295 -17.70 -22.43 12.12
N ARG A 296 -17.09 -21.43 11.44
CA ARG A 296 -17.36 -21.18 10.04
C ARG A 296 -16.44 -21.99 9.14
N GLU A 297 -17.02 -22.83 8.31
CA GLU A 297 -16.27 -23.66 7.36
C GLU A 297 -15.68 -22.86 6.21
N ARG A 298 -16.19 -21.63 5.95
CA ARG A 298 -15.73 -20.78 4.84
C ARG A 298 -15.79 -19.29 5.17
N HIS A 299 -14.84 -18.53 4.62
CA HIS A 299 -14.82 -17.08 4.63
C HIS A 299 -14.79 -16.56 3.21
N GLN A 300 -15.60 -15.54 2.95
CA GLN A 300 -15.69 -14.88 1.66
C GLN A 300 -14.42 -14.09 1.36
N LEU A 301 -13.95 -14.21 0.12
CA LEU A 301 -12.82 -13.48 -0.44
C LEU A 301 -13.26 -12.78 -1.72
N PHE A 302 -12.71 -11.59 -1.97
CA PHE A 302 -12.98 -10.85 -3.20
C PHE A 302 -11.69 -10.77 -4.02
N ILE A 303 -11.81 -11.11 -5.28
CA ILE A 303 -10.77 -11.03 -6.31
C ILE A 303 -11.00 -9.69 -7.01
N GLU A 304 -10.19 -8.70 -6.66
CA GLU A 304 -10.38 -7.31 -7.04
C GLU A 304 -9.26 -6.83 -7.97
N PRO A 305 -9.55 -6.40 -9.21
CA PRO A 305 -8.52 -5.88 -10.12
C PRO A 305 -7.93 -4.57 -9.58
N GLU A 306 -6.62 -4.40 -9.70
CA GLU A 306 -5.90 -3.20 -9.27
C GLU A 306 -5.85 -2.09 -10.34
N GLY A 307 -6.44 -2.31 -11.51
CA GLY A 307 -6.52 -1.31 -12.55
C GLY A 307 -7.16 -1.82 -13.85
N TRP A 308 -7.24 -0.91 -14.84
CA TRP A 308 -7.77 -1.21 -16.15
C TRP A 308 -6.84 -2.15 -16.93
N ASP A 309 -5.55 -1.83 -16.96
CA ASP A 309 -4.56 -2.41 -17.85
C ASP A 309 -3.48 -3.20 -17.10
N THR A 310 -3.77 -3.65 -15.88
CA THR A 310 -2.89 -4.51 -15.10
C THR A 310 -3.48 -5.90 -14.90
N VAL A 311 -2.63 -6.88 -14.79
CA VAL A 311 -2.98 -8.25 -14.39
C VAL A 311 -2.91 -8.46 -12.88
N GLU A 312 -2.51 -7.44 -12.14
CA GLU A 312 -2.39 -7.49 -10.69
C GLU A 312 -3.76 -7.52 -10.02
N ILE A 313 -3.96 -8.49 -9.16
CA ILE A 313 -5.21 -8.72 -8.42
C ILE A 313 -4.96 -8.59 -6.92
N TYR A 314 -5.80 -7.82 -6.26
CA TYR A 314 -5.90 -7.74 -4.81
C TYR A 314 -6.87 -8.79 -4.28
N LEU A 315 -6.43 -9.64 -3.36
CA LEU A 315 -7.29 -10.65 -2.76
C LEU A 315 -7.88 -10.13 -1.43
N ASN A 316 -8.96 -9.38 -1.52
CA ASN A 316 -9.58 -8.78 -0.33
C ASN A 316 -10.18 -9.85 0.59
N GLY A 317 -9.88 -9.74 1.87
CA GLY A 317 -10.31 -10.69 2.90
C GLY A 317 -9.27 -11.73 3.30
N PHE A 318 -8.11 -11.78 2.60
CA PHE A 318 -7.00 -12.69 2.88
C PHE A 318 -5.76 -11.97 3.44
N SER A 319 -5.94 -10.84 4.13
CA SER A 319 -4.81 -10.17 4.82
C SER A 319 -4.14 -11.13 5.79
N SER A 320 -2.82 -11.22 5.74
CA SER A 320 -2.06 -12.19 6.53
C SER A 320 -0.68 -11.68 6.90
N SER A 321 -0.17 -12.13 8.05
CA SER A 321 1.22 -11.99 8.47
C SER A 321 1.96 -13.33 8.53
N LEU A 322 1.33 -14.41 8.09
CA LEU A 322 1.91 -15.74 8.01
C LEU A 322 3.10 -15.81 7.05
N PRO A 323 3.96 -16.82 7.19
CA PRO A 323 5.02 -17.08 6.22
C PRO A 323 4.46 -17.24 4.81
N GLU A 324 5.17 -16.68 3.83
CA GLU A 324 4.73 -16.60 2.43
C GLU A 324 4.43 -17.98 1.83
N ASN A 325 5.25 -18.99 2.14
CA ASN A 325 5.04 -20.36 1.69
C ASN A 325 3.73 -20.99 2.25
N VAL A 326 3.33 -20.61 3.45
CA VAL A 326 2.05 -21.06 4.03
C VAL A 326 0.90 -20.36 3.31
N GLN A 327 1.03 -19.05 3.07
CA GLN A 327 0.04 -18.28 2.32
C GLN A 327 -0.17 -18.87 0.92
N LEU A 328 0.90 -19.13 0.17
CA LEU A 328 0.80 -19.68 -1.19
C LEU A 328 0.15 -21.07 -1.20
N LYS A 329 0.57 -21.97 -0.31
CA LYS A 329 -0.03 -23.31 -0.19
C LYS A 329 -1.53 -23.23 0.11
N ALA A 330 -1.93 -22.32 0.99
CA ALA A 330 -3.33 -22.10 1.33
C ALA A 330 -4.12 -21.52 0.13
N LEU A 331 -3.58 -20.53 -0.57
CA LEU A 331 -4.18 -19.95 -1.77
C LEU A 331 -4.46 -21.01 -2.83
N GLN A 332 -3.53 -21.93 -3.07
CA GLN A 332 -3.66 -23.00 -4.07
C GLN A 332 -4.71 -24.06 -3.70
N LYS A 333 -5.39 -23.94 -2.55
CA LYS A 333 -6.55 -24.76 -2.16
C LYS A 333 -7.88 -24.02 -2.19
N ILE A 334 -7.85 -22.75 -2.63
CA ILE A 334 -9.06 -21.94 -2.82
C ILE A 334 -9.60 -22.16 -4.23
N PRO A 335 -10.94 -22.38 -4.40
CA PRO A 335 -11.54 -22.53 -5.73
C PRO A 335 -11.19 -21.36 -6.66
N GLY A 336 -10.69 -21.68 -7.85
CA GLY A 336 -10.24 -20.72 -8.84
C GLY A 336 -8.80 -20.22 -8.66
N LEU A 337 -8.15 -20.52 -7.54
CA LEU A 337 -6.78 -20.09 -7.22
C LEU A 337 -5.78 -21.26 -7.21
N GLU A 338 -6.14 -22.42 -7.74
CA GLU A 338 -5.30 -23.63 -7.68
C GLU A 338 -3.95 -23.48 -8.39
N GLN A 339 -3.88 -22.59 -9.37
CA GLN A 339 -2.66 -22.24 -10.11
C GLN A 339 -2.13 -20.84 -9.75
N ALA A 340 -2.61 -20.26 -8.62
CA ALA A 340 -2.28 -18.90 -8.26
C ALA A 340 -0.76 -18.68 -8.14
N LYS A 341 -0.30 -17.60 -8.75
CA LYS A 341 1.05 -17.08 -8.64
C LYS A 341 0.99 -15.77 -7.88
N MET A 342 1.79 -15.66 -6.83
CA MET A 342 1.91 -14.40 -6.09
C MET A 342 2.78 -13.42 -6.89
N PHE A 343 2.33 -12.18 -7.01
CA PHE A 343 3.02 -11.13 -7.75
C PHE A 343 4.30 -10.66 -7.03
N HIS A 344 4.28 -10.72 -5.71
CA HIS A 344 5.40 -10.36 -4.84
C HIS A 344 5.94 -11.62 -4.18
N GLN A 345 6.68 -12.43 -4.93
CA GLN A 345 7.46 -13.50 -4.35
C GLN A 345 8.78 -12.90 -3.83
N LEU A 346 8.97 -12.95 -2.52
CA LEU A 346 10.22 -12.56 -1.87
C LEU A 346 11.31 -13.64 -1.99
N PHE A 347 10.92 -14.84 -2.43
CA PHE A 347 11.82 -15.97 -2.58
C PHE A 347 11.84 -16.43 -4.05
N ILE A 348 13.02 -16.41 -4.61
CA ILE A 348 13.31 -17.01 -5.91
C ILE A 348 13.94 -18.37 -5.59
N GLU A 349 13.30 -19.45 -6.05
CA GLU A 349 13.87 -20.80 -6.01
C GLU A 349 15.25 -20.82 -6.66
N PRO A 350 16.13 -21.76 -6.31
CA PRO A 350 17.46 -21.85 -6.91
C PRO A 350 17.44 -21.85 -8.45
N GLU A 351 16.44 -22.47 -9.06
CA GLU A 351 16.19 -22.47 -10.51
C GLU A 351 15.77 -21.09 -11.03
N GLY A 352 15.13 -20.29 -10.19
CA GLY A 352 14.73 -18.92 -10.49
C GLY A 352 15.93 -17.97 -10.65
N TRP A 353 17.03 -18.22 -9.93
CA TRP A 353 18.25 -17.42 -10.05
C TRP A 353 18.88 -17.51 -11.44
N ASP A 354 18.80 -18.66 -12.11
CA ASP A 354 19.24 -18.78 -13.51
C ASP A 354 18.44 -17.86 -14.43
N THR A 355 17.15 -17.75 -14.20
CA THR A 355 16.28 -16.85 -14.98
C THR A 355 16.60 -15.38 -14.72
N VAL A 356 16.82 -15.00 -13.46
CA VAL A 356 17.19 -13.62 -13.07
C VAL A 356 18.54 -13.24 -13.65
N LEU A 357 19.55 -14.11 -13.51
CA LEU A 357 20.88 -13.86 -14.06
C LEU A 357 20.87 -13.77 -15.60
N ARG A 358 20.08 -14.60 -16.29
CA ARG A 358 19.86 -14.48 -17.74
C ARG A 358 19.18 -13.17 -18.13
N MET A 359 18.15 -12.77 -17.39
CA MET A 359 17.48 -11.46 -17.63
C MET A 359 18.47 -10.32 -17.44
N MET A 360 19.27 -10.33 -16.37
CA MET A 360 20.28 -9.29 -16.12
C MET A 360 21.35 -9.29 -17.24
N THR A 361 21.79 -10.46 -17.71
CA THR A 361 22.72 -10.57 -18.82
C THR A 361 22.11 -10.05 -20.12
N ASN A 362 20.86 -10.36 -20.42
CA ASN A 362 20.14 -9.86 -21.58
C ASN A 362 19.90 -8.34 -21.51
N ASN A 363 19.88 -7.75 -20.31
CA ASN A 363 19.77 -6.33 -20.06
C ASN A 363 21.13 -5.62 -19.93
N GLY A 364 22.21 -6.24 -20.40
CA GLY A 364 23.54 -5.61 -20.50
C GLY A 364 24.49 -5.91 -19.33
N LEU A 365 24.14 -6.80 -18.39
CA LEU A 365 25.06 -7.26 -17.37
C LEU A 365 26.07 -8.25 -18.01
N ASN A 366 27.33 -7.82 -18.19
CA ASN A 366 28.35 -8.61 -18.83
C ASN A 366 29.16 -9.41 -17.78
N LEU A 367 28.73 -10.65 -17.52
CA LEU A 367 29.39 -11.57 -16.60
C LEU A 367 30.02 -12.74 -17.39
N SER A 368 31.24 -13.15 -17.00
CA SER A 368 31.81 -14.41 -17.49
C SER A 368 31.03 -15.61 -16.93
N ALA A 369 31.16 -16.77 -17.56
CA ALA A 369 30.52 -17.99 -17.08
C ALA A 369 30.91 -18.34 -15.62
N GLU A 370 32.16 -18.08 -15.25
CA GLU A 370 32.66 -18.27 -13.87
C GLU A 370 32.02 -17.28 -12.90
N GLN A 371 31.83 -16.02 -13.30
CA GLN A 371 31.17 -15.00 -12.50
C GLN A 371 29.66 -15.28 -12.32
N VAL A 372 29.02 -15.81 -13.35
CA VAL A 372 27.62 -16.27 -13.26
C VAL A 372 27.51 -17.44 -12.28
N ALA A 373 28.40 -18.42 -12.36
CA ALA A 373 28.40 -19.56 -11.44
C ALA A 373 28.67 -19.12 -9.99
N LEU A 374 29.60 -18.19 -9.78
CA LEU A 374 29.93 -17.63 -8.46
C LEU A 374 28.75 -16.82 -7.91
N ALA A 375 28.14 -15.94 -8.71
CA ALA A 375 26.97 -15.16 -8.32
C ALA A 375 25.79 -16.06 -7.96
N LYS A 376 25.52 -17.10 -8.75
CA LYS A 376 24.49 -18.10 -8.48
C LYS A 376 24.75 -18.82 -7.16
N SER A 377 25.98 -19.31 -6.95
CA SER A 377 26.38 -19.98 -5.70
C SER A 377 26.18 -19.08 -4.48
N TYR A 378 26.57 -17.80 -4.57
CA TYR A 378 26.37 -16.83 -3.52
C TYR A 378 24.87 -16.57 -3.25
N LEU A 379 24.06 -16.35 -4.30
CA LEU A 379 22.63 -16.06 -4.16
C LEU A 379 21.87 -17.24 -3.56
N VAL A 380 22.19 -18.46 -3.96
CA VAL A 380 21.62 -19.68 -3.37
C VAL A 380 22.00 -19.85 -1.89
N GLN A 381 23.22 -19.45 -1.52
CA GLN A 381 23.68 -19.50 -0.11
C GLN A 381 23.14 -18.35 0.74
N ALA A 382 23.11 -17.13 0.19
CA ALA A 382 22.68 -15.93 0.90
C ALA A 382 21.15 -15.89 1.08
N TYR A 383 20.40 -16.50 0.17
CA TYR A 383 18.95 -16.53 0.19
C TYR A 383 18.41 -17.96 0.03
N PRO A 384 18.76 -18.88 0.94
CA PRO A 384 18.27 -20.26 0.90
C PRO A 384 16.80 -20.33 1.29
N GLU A 385 16.12 -21.36 0.81
CA GLU A 385 14.73 -21.68 1.16
C GLU A 385 14.51 -21.93 2.67
N LYS A 386 15.59 -22.29 3.38
CA LYS A 386 15.63 -22.43 4.83
C LYS A 386 16.80 -21.63 5.39
N PRO A 387 16.62 -20.81 6.44
CA PRO A 387 17.71 -20.07 7.02
C PRO A 387 18.80 -21.04 7.52
N LYS A 388 19.97 -21.00 6.93
CA LYS A 388 21.19 -21.61 7.44
C LYS A 388 22.08 -20.52 8.05
N ALA A 389 22.83 -20.94 9.05
CA ALA A 389 23.75 -20.15 9.84
C ALA A 389 24.71 -19.23 9.02
N PRO A 390 25.34 -18.24 9.67
CA PRO A 390 25.84 -17.01 9.05
C PRO A 390 26.78 -17.23 7.87
N ALA A 391 26.63 -16.32 6.90
CA ALA A 391 27.38 -16.31 5.65
C ALA A 391 28.90 -16.35 5.87
N VAL A 392 29.56 -17.18 5.07
CA VAL A 392 31.04 -17.14 4.92
C VAL A 392 31.38 -15.82 4.24
N LEU A 393 32.17 -14.99 4.94
CA LEU A 393 32.74 -13.77 4.36
C LEU A 393 33.66 -14.17 3.20
N ILE A 394 33.38 -13.67 2.01
CA ILE A 394 34.27 -13.77 0.86
C ILE A 394 35.32 -12.67 1.05
N ASP A 395 36.57 -13.06 1.34
CA ASP A 395 37.71 -12.15 1.38
C ASP A 395 38.05 -11.70 -0.05
N GLY A 396 37.78 -10.43 -0.33
CA GLY A 396 38.20 -9.71 -1.52
C GLY A 396 37.11 -8.93 -2.22
N PRO A 397 37.42 -7.80 -2.83
CA PRO A 397 36.42 -6.95 -3.50
C PRO A 397 36.00 -7.56 -4.84
N VAL A 398 34.69 -7.82 -4.98
CA VAL A 398 34.08 -8.11 -6.30
C VAL A 398 34.03 -6.79 -7.07
N LYS A 399 34.89 -6.62 -8.08
CA LYS A 399 34.81 -5.49 -9.01
C LYS A 399 33.68 -5.73 -10.02
N ILE A 400 32.58 -5.00 -9.85
CA ILE A 400 31.55 -4.90 -10.89
C ILE A 400 31.91 -3.68 -11.74
N THR A 401 32.28 -3.89 -12.99
CA THR A 401 32.49 -2.81 -13.96
C THR A 401 31.18 -2.60 -14.72
N MET A 402 30.48 -1.53 -14.43
CA MET A 402 29.34 -1.08 -15.24
C MET A 402 29.89 -0.25 -16.42
N GLN A 403 29.61 -0.67 -17.62
CA GLN A 403 29.86 0.16 -18.82
C GLN A 403 28.71 1.16 -18.95
N ALA A 404 29.06 2.45 -18.97
CA ALA A 404 28.09 3.51 -19.20
C ALA A 404 27.50 3.37 -20.63
N TRP A 405 26.21 3.56 -20.77
CA TRP A 405 25.58 3.72 -22.06
C TRP A 405 26.09 5.02 -22.70
N SER A 406 26.68 4.92 -23.85
CA SER A 406 26.86 6.06 -24.76
C SER A 406 25.65 6.13 -25.66
N ASP A 407 25.09 7.33 -25.82
CA ASP A 407 23.92 7.74 -26.58
C ASP A 407 23.65 7.02 -27.90
#